data_9f225c570d35324a025adea9da398c32
#
_entry.id   9f225c570d35324a025adea9da398c32
#
_cell.length_a   1.000
_cell.length_b   1.000
_cell.length_c   1.000
_cell.angle_alpha   90.00
_cell.angle_beta   90.00
_cell.angle_gamma   90.00
#
_symmetry.space_group_name_H-M   'P 1'
#
loop_
_entity.id
_entity.type
_entity.pdbx_description
1 polymer ?
#
loop_
_entity_poly.entity_id
_entity_poly.type
_entity_poly.pdbx_seq_one_letter_code
_entity_poly.pdbx_strand_id
1 'polypeptide(L)'
;MIFPGMVDVHVHLRTPGGEHKEDFRTGSAAALAGGFTMLLAMPNTQPPLVTLESWKSAQTRAQSESLCDVFLYAGASANHIDQLPVLAQHAPALKIYMDQTYGPLYVRGLANLMPIFSVWPAAKPICVHAEGESVALAIGLAAMYKKHVHICHVSRKSEIELIAQAKASGLPVTSRSPRIIFS
;
A
#
# COMPACT_ATOMS: atom_id res chain seq x y z
N MET A 1 4.78 12.14 -30.41
CA MET A 1 5.69 11.83 -29.27
C MET A 1 5.18 10.54 -28.65
N ILE A 2 6.04 9.54 -28.43
CA ILE A 2 5.68 8.24 -27.84
C ILE A 2 6.21 8.24 -26.41
N PHE A 3 5.36 7.93 -25.43
CA PHE A 3 5.72 7.76 -24.02
C PHE A 3 5.55 6.31 -23.61
N PRO A 4 6.36 5.80 -22.66
CA PRO A 4 6.08 4.52 -22.04
C PRO A 4 4.76 4.58 -21.27
N GLY A 5 4.09 3.43 -21.09
CA GLY A 5 2.91 3.34 -20.24
C GLY A 5 3.24 3.77 -18.80
N MET A 6 2.33 4.52 -18.19
CA MET A 6 2.49 4.99 -16.81
C MET A 6 2.10 3.90 -15.81
N VAL A 7 2.66 3.98 -14.60
CA VAL A 7 2.35 3.08 -13.48
C VAL A 7 1.70 3.87 -12.36
N ASP A 8 0.51 3.46 -11.91
CA ASP A 8 -0.08 3.99 -10.68
C ASP A 8 0.12 2.99 -9.53
N VAL A 9 0.95 3.37 -8.60
CA VAL A 9 1.32 2.53 -7.45
C VAL A 9 0.34 2.61 -6.27
N HIS A 10 -0.81 3.31 -6.42
CA HIS A 10 -1.75 3.46 -5.31
C HIS A 10 -3.18 3.75 -5.78
N VAL A 11 -3.91 2.73 -6.10
CA VAL A 11 -5.30 2.84 -6.52
C VAL A 11 -6.23 2.04 -5.62
N HIS A 12 -7.50 2.42 -5.58
CA HIS A 12 -8.54 1.70 -4.87
C HIS A 12 -9.58 1.20 -5.87
N LEU A 13 -9.39 -0.01 -6.39
CA LEU A 13 -10.33 -0.65 -7.33
C LEU A 13 -11.54 -1.27 -6.63
N ARG A 14 -11.64 -1.15 -5.30
CA ARG A 14 -12.77 -1.49 -4.44
C ARG A 14 -13.23 -2.95 -4.46
N THR A 15 -12.73 -3.75 -5.36
CA THR A 15 -13.05 -5.17 -5.53
C THR A 15 -12.02 -6.04 -4.77
N PRO A 16 -12.50 -7.01 -3.98
CA PRO A 16 -13.88 -7.42 -3.73
C PRO A 16 -14.60 -6.53 -2.69
N GLY A 17 -15.95 -6.52 -2.78
CA GLY A 17 -16.84 -6.01 -1.75
C GLY A 17 -17.21 -4.53 -1.81
N GLY A 18 -16.74 -3.81 -2.81
CA GLY A 18 -17.05 -2.41 -3.03
C GLY A 18 -17.37 -2.07 -4.49
N GLU A 19 -17.83 -3.05 -5.24
CA GLU A 19 -18.07 -3.00 -6.69
C GLU A 19 -19.08 -1.92 -7.10
N HIS A 20 -19.95 -1.49 -6.19
CA HIS A 20 -20.86 -0.37 -6.41
C HIS A 20 -20.16 1.00 -6.56
N LYS A 21 -18.87 1.09 -6.19
CA LYS A 21 -18.07 2.31 -6.31
C LYS A 21 -17.07 2.22 -7.47
N GLU A 22 -16.42 1.07 -7.60
CA GLU A 22 -15.42 0.80 -8.63
C GLU A 22 -15.14 -0.71 -8.68
N ASP A 23 -14.76 -1.22 -9.86
CA ASP A 23 -14.35 -2.60 -10.05
C ASP A 23 -13.05 -2.70 -10.88
N PHE A 24 -12.53 -3.92 -11.05
CA PHE A 24 -11.31 -4.14 -11.81
C PHE A 24 -11.43 -3.70 -13.27
N ARG A 25 -12.58 -3.94 -13.89
CA ARG A 25 -12.81 -3.63 -15.31
C ARG A 25 -12.93 -2.13 -15.54
N THR A 26 -13.78 -1.46 -14.80
CA THR A 26 -14.05 -0.03 -14.97
C THR A 26 -12.85 0.81 -14.55
N GLY A 27 -12.21 0.48 -13.43
CA GLY A 27 -11.02 1.19 -12.96
C GLY A 27 -9.81 1.00 -13.87
N SER A 28 -9.59 -0.20 -14.42
CA SER A 28 -8.51 -0.42 -15.40
C SER A 28 -8.80 0.24 -16.76
N ALA A 29 -10.07 0.30 -17.19
CA ALA A 29 -10.45 1.05 -18.38
C ALA A 29 -10.16 2.54 -18.22
N ALA A 30 -10.53 3.13 -17.07
CA ALA A 30 -10.23 4.53 -16.76
C ALA A 30 -8.72 4.80 -16.70
N ALA A 31 -7.95 3.87 -16.13
CA ALA A 31 -6.50 3.94 -16.09
C ALA A 31 -5.88 3.96 -17.50
N LEU A 32 -6.28 3.04 -18.37
CA LEU A 32 -5.82 3.01 -19.78
C LEU A 32 -6.16 4.28 -20.52
N ALA A 33 -7.37 4.83 -20.33
CA ALA A 33 -7.76 6.11 -20.91
C ALA A 33 -6.87 7.27 -20.43
N GLY A 34 -6.30 7.17 -19.22
CA GLY A 34 -5.32 8.10 -18.66
C GLY A 34 -3.87 7.78 -19.01
N GLY A 35 -3.59 6.73 -19.81
CA GLY A 35 -2.25 6.32 -20.20
C GLY A 35 -1.52 5.44 -19.18
N PHE A 36 -2.21 4.94 -18.16
CA PHE A 36 -1.66 3.99 -17.18
C PHE A 36 -1.86 2.56 -17.67
N THR A 37 -0.77 1.80 -17.74
CA THR A 37 -0.77 0.40 -18.21
C THR A 37 -0.55 -0.60 -17.08
N MET A 38 -0.21 -0.11 -15.88
CA MET A 38 0.01 -0.93 -14.69
C MET A 38 -0.56 -0.24 -13.46
N LEU A 39 -1.27 -0.98 -12.63
CA LEU A 39 -1.88 -0.52 -11.38
C LEU A 39 -1.45 -1.39 -10.21
N LEU A 40 -1.22 -0.77 -9.04
CA LEU A 40 -1.05 -1.46 -7.77
C LEU A 40 -2.23 -1.11 -6.86
N ALA A 41 -3.12 -2.09 -6.64
CA ALA A 41 -4.37 -1.88 -5.90
C ALA A 41 -4.21 -2.15 -4.40
N MET A 42 -4.81 -1.25 -3.61
CA MET A 42 -4.79 -1.29 -2.15
C MET A 42 -5.62 -2.43 -1.57
N PRO A 43 -5.19 -3.02 -0.43
CA PRO A 43 -5.76 -4.25 0.11
C PRO A 43 -6.97 -4.06 1.04
N ASN A 44 -7.45 -2.82 1.24
CA ASN A 44 -8.59 -2.50 2.11
C ASN A 44 -9.95 -2.77 1.44
N THR A 45 -10.11 -3.96 0.96
CA THR A 45 -11.30 -4.53 0.33
C THR A 45 -12.18 -5.27 1.35
N GLN A 46 -13.22 -5.95 0.91
CA GLN A 46 -14.06 -6.78 1.77
C GLN A 46 -14.37 -8.13 1.08
N PRO A 47 -13.75 -9.22 1.57
CA PRO A 47 -12.78 -9.26 2.69
C PRO A 47 -11.47 -8.53 2.36
N PRO A 48 -10.72 -8.07 3.39
CA PRO A 48 -9.41 -7.46 3.20
C PRO A 48 -8.36 -8.51 2.79
N LEU A 49 -7.32 -8.08 2.06
CA LEU A 49 -6.30 -8.97 1.51
C LEU A 49 -5.20 -9.26 2.55
N VAL A 50 -5.55 -9.93 3.64
CA VAL A 50 -4.67 -10.23 4.79
C VAL A 50 -4.33 -11.71 4.91
N THR A 51 -4.98 -12.58 4.14
CA THR A 51 -4.68 -14.02 4.06
C THR A 51 -4.31 -14.40 2.63
N LEU A 52 -3.58 -15.51 2.48
CA LEU A 52 -3.24 -16.02 1.15
C LEU A 52 -4.49 -16.36 0.33
N GLU A 53 -5.53 -16.86 0.98
CA GLU A 53 -6.81 -17.19 0.34
C GLU A 53 -7.50 -15.95 -0.24
N SER A 54 -7.73 -14.93 0.60
CA SER A 54 -8.37 -13.68 0.16
C SER A 54 -7.55 -12.98 -0.93
N TRP A 55 -6.22 -12.99 -0.80
CA TRP A 55 -5.31 -12.39 -1.78
C TRP A 55 -5.37 -13.14 -3.13
N LYS A 56 -5.28 -14.46 -3.13
CA LYS A 56 -5.35 -15.28 -4.37
C LYS A 56 -6.70 -15.16 -5.06
N SER A 57 -7.79 -15.17 -4.31
CA SER A 57 -9.13 -14.97 -4.85
C SER A 57 -9.25 -13.63 -5.58
N ALA A 58 -8.80 -12.53 -4.94
CA ALA A 58 -8.80 -11.22 -5.55
C ALA A 58 -7.86 -11.13 -6.76
N GLN A 59 -6.68 -11.76 -6.70
CA GLN A 59 -5.72 -11.78 -7.80
C GLN A 59 -6.28 -12.52 -9.03
N THR A 60 -6.97 -13.64 -8.83
CA THR A 60 -7.64 -14.37 -9.92
C THR A 60 -8.71 -13.50 -10.60
N ARG A 61 -9.51 -12.78 -9.81
CA ARG A 61 -10.49 -11.82 -10.35
C ARG A 61 -9.80 -10.67 -11.11
N ALA A 62 -8.75 -10.08 -10.52
CA ALA A 62 -7.99 -9.03 -11.18
C ALA A 62 -7.46 -9.48 -12.55
N GLN A 63 -6.91 -10.69 -12.63
CA GLN A 63 -6.40 -11.25 -13.88
C GLN A 63 -7.47 -11.48 -14.96
N SER A 64 -8.70 -11.85 -14.57
CA SER A 64 -9.79 -12.13 -15.52
C SER A 64 -10.63 -10.90 -15.90
N GLU A 65 -10.69 -9.90 -15.02
CA GLU A 65 -11.59 -8.75 -15.18
C GLU A 65 -10.88 -7.48 -15.67
N SER A 66 -9.57 -7.32 -15.38
CA SER A 66 -8.82 -6.10 -15.73
C SER A 66 -8.44 -6.02 -17.20
N LEU A 67 -8.33 -4.79 -17.70
CA LEU A 67 -7.90 -4.46 -19.07
C LEU A 67 -6.42 -4.06 -19.17
N CYS A 68 -5.73 -3.87 -18.03
CA CYS A 68 -4.29 -3.65 -17.94
C CYS A 68 -3.71 -4.47 -16.79
N ASP A 69 -2.40 -4.42 -16.61
CA ASP A 69 -1.74 -5.14 -15.52
C ASP A 69 -2.17 -4.61 -14.14
N VAL A 70 -2.70 -5.49 -13.30
CA VAL A 70 -3.10 -5.17 -11.93
C VAL A 70 -2.41 -6.08 -10.94
N PHE A 71 -1.65 -5.47 -10.03
CA PHE A 71 -1.00 -6.11 -8.90
C PHE A 71 -1.67 -5.69 -7.60
N LEU A 72 -1.71 -6.60 -6.62
CA LEU A 72 -2.37 -6.37 -5.34
C LEU A 72 -1.36 -6.28 -4.21
N TYR A 73 -1.51 -5.28 -3.35
CA TYR A 73 -0.79 -5.22 -2.08
C TYR A 73 -1.24 -6.33 -1.13
N ALA A 74 -0.34 -6.81 -0.27
CA ALA A 74 -0.72 -7.49 0.94
C ALA A 74 -1.18 -6.47 1.99
N GLY A 75 -2.24 -6.77 2.73
CA GLY A 75 -2.69 -5.97 3.87
C GLY A 75 -2.08 -6.46 5.18
N ALA A 76 -1.67 -5.54 6.05
CA ALA A 76 -1.26 -5.89 7.40
C ALA A 76 -2.46 -5.95 8.34
N SER A 77 -2.49 -6.98 9.19
CA SER A 77 -3.44 -7.13 10.30
C SER A 77 -2.75 -7.76 11.50
N ALA A 78 -3.03 -7.29 12.70
CA ALA A 78 -2.50 -7.86 13.93
C ALA A 78 -2.90 -9.33 14.12
N ASN A 79 -4.04 -9.74 13.57
CA ASN A 79 -4.58 -11.10 13.69
C ASN A 79 -4.05 -12.09 12.64
N HIS A 80 -3.27 -11.61 11.65
CA HIS A 80 -2.81 -12.42 10.51
C HIS A 80 -1.31 -12.22 10.20
N ILE A 81 -0.51 -12.01 11.24
CA ILE A 81 0.95 -11.79 11.09
C ILE A 81 1.62 -13.06 10.54
N ASP A 82 1.14 -14.22 10.88
CA ASP A 82 1.55 -15.52 10.37
C ASP A 82 1.40 -15.67 8.86
N GLN A 83 0.48 -14.91 8.24
CA GLN A 83 0.26 -14.92 6.80
C GLN A 83 1.27 -14.05 6.02
N LEU A 84 1.95 -13.11 6.67
CA LEU A 84 2.84 -12.17 6.00
C LEU A 84 4.00 -12.83 5.25
N PRO A 85 4.70 -13.86 5.78
CA PRO A 85 5.78 -14.51 5.03
C PRO A 85 5.32 -15.17 3.73
N VAL A 86 4.14 -15.79 3.71
CA VAL A 86 3.61 -16.41 2.50
C VAL A 86 3.04 -15.36 1.54
N LEU A 87 2.36 -14.33 2.03
CA LEU A 87 1.90 -13.21 1.20
C LEU A 87 3.07 -12.48 0.53
N ALA A 88 4.20 -12.37 1.22
CA ALA A 88 5.39 -11.75 0.68
C ALA A 88 5.99 -12.48 -0.53
N GLN A 89 5.66 -13.75 -0.76
CA GLN A 89 6.07 -14.48 -1.96
C GLN A 89 5.29 -14.03 -3.20
N HIS A 90 4.09 -13.47 -3.02
CA HIS A 90 3.16 -13.13 -4.09
C HIS A 90 2.99 -11.61 -4.27
N ALA A 91 2.77 -10.88 -3.19
CA ALA A 91 2.51 -9.45 -3.23
C ALA A 91 3.79 -8.63 -3.48
N PRO A 92 3.74 -7.53 -4.25
CA PRO A 92 4.88 -6.65 -4.50
C PRO A 92 5.31 -5.84 -3.27
N ALA A 93 4.37 -5.51 -2.40
CA ALA A 93 4.59 -4.69 -1.22
C ALA A 93 3.54 -4.97 -0.13
N LEU A 94 3.84 -4.56 1.11
CA LEU A 94 2.92 -4.56 2.23
C LEU A 94 2.27 -3.20 2.39
N LYS A 95 0.98 -3.14 2.69
CA LYS A 95 0.28 -1.93 3.12
C LYS A 95 -0.12 -2.04 4.58
N ILE A 96 0.26 -1.03 5.38
CA ILE A 96 -0.15 -0.86 6.78
C ILE A 96 -0.97 0.42 6.90
N TYR A 97 -2.08 0.36 7.62
CA TYR A 97 -2.87 1.52 8.03
C TYR A 97 -2.59 1.79 9.51
N MET A 98 -1.76 2.78 9.81
CA MET A 98 -1.34 3.14 11.17
C MET A 98 -2.27 4.16 11.81
N ASP A 99 -3.06 4.87 10.99
CA ASP A 99 -4.12 5.78 11.41
C ASP A 99 -5.45 5.35 10.80
N GLN A 100 -6.55 5.81 11.42
CA GLN A 100 -7.88 5.41 11.02
C GLN A 100 -8.24 6.01 9.66
N THR A 101 -8.73 5.15 8.78
CA THR A 101 -9.19 5.50 7.43
C THR A 101 -10.37 4.61 7.04
N TYR A 102 -10.74 4.62 5.76
CA TYR A 102 -11.83 3.78 5.27
C TYR A 102 -11.42 2.29 5.24
N GLY A 103 -12.30 1.44 5.77
CA GLY A 103 -12.14 -0.02 5.74
C GLY A 103 -11.70 -0.61 7.09
N PRO A 104 -11.62 -1.94 7.16
CA PRO A 104 -11.41 -2.66 8.41
C PRO A 104 -9.94 -2.73 8.85
N LEU A 105 -9.00 -2.35 7.96
CA LEU A 105 -7.58 -2.47 8.24
C LEU A 105 -7.09 -1.29 9.06
N TYR A 106 -6.68 -1.57 10.29
CA TYR A 106 -6.07 -0.63 11.20
C TYR A 106 -5.14 -1.36 12.18
N VAL A 107 -3.88 -0.95 12.24
CA VAL A 107 -2.88 -1.56 13.12
C VAL A 107 -2.25 -0.47 13.98
N ARG A 108 -2.47 -0.55 15.29
CA ARG A 108 -1.95 0.41 16.26
C ARG A 108 -1.15 -0.27 17.36
N GLY A 109 -0.20 0.50 17.90
CA GLY A 109 0.61 0.10 19.03
C GLY A 109 1.84 -0.73 18.64
N LEU A 110 2.92 -0.52 19.38
CA LEU A 110 4.20 -1.17 19.13
C LEU A 110 4.11 -2.69 19.16
N ALA A 111 3.32 -3.25 20.09
CA ALA A 111 3.14 -4.71 20.24
C ALA A 111 2.62 -5.36 18.94
N ASN A 112 1.82 -4.65 18.14
CA ASN A 112 1.29 -5.14 16.87
C ASN A 112 2.19 -4.78 15.67
N LEU A 113 2.80 -3.60 15.68
CA LEU A 113 3.60 -3.11 14.56
C LEU A 113 4.98 -3.79 14.48
N MET A 114 5.66 -3.98 15.62
CA MET A 114 7.00 -4.57 15.65
C MET A 114 7.08 -5.96 15.00
N PRO A 115 6.18 -6.92 15.30
CA PRO A 115 6.17 -8.21 14.62
C PRO A 115 5.97 -8.10 13.11
N ILE A 116 5.08 -7.19 12.65
CA ILE A 116 4.83 -6.96 11.23
C ILE A 116 6.11 -6.48 10.51
N PHE A 117 6.77 -5.45 11.07
CA PHE A 117 8.03 -4.97 10.50
C PHE A 117 9.14 -6.02 10.56
N SER A 118 9.17 -6.86 11.60
CA SER A 118 10.15 -7.94 11.74
C SER A 118 10.03 -8.99 10.63
N VAL A 119 8.82 -9.51 10.40
CA VAL A 119 8.61 -10.68 9.51
C VAL A 119 8.56 -10.30 8.02
N TRP A 120 8.19 -9.07 7.64
CA TRP A 120 8.17 -8.68 6.24
C TRP A 120 9.58 -8.63 5.64
N PRO A 121 9.83 -9.18 4.44
CA PRO A 121 11.18 -9.23 3.86
C PRO A 121 11.73 -7.83 3.53
N ALA A 122 13.01 -7.60 3.78
CA ALA A 122 13.65 -6.29 3.54
C ALA A 122 13.73 -5.91 2.05
N ALA A 123 13.69 -6.89 1.15
CA ALA A 123 13.71 -6.67 -0.29
C ALA A 123 12.40 -6.07 -0.85
N LYS A 124 11.33 -6.05 -0.06
CA LYS A 124 10.02 -5.51 -0.48
C LYS A 124 9.61 -4.34 0.40
N PRO A 125 9.10 -3.24 -0.18
CA PRO A 125 8.74 -2.06 0.59
C PRO A 125 7.54 -2.29 1.50
N ILE A 126 7.50 -1.55 2.61
CA ILE A 126 6.36 -1.40 3.49
C ILE A 126 5.76 -0.02 3.19
N CYS A 127 4.53 0.03 2.69
CA CYS A 127 3.81 1.26 2.42
C CYS A 127 2.87 1.55 3.60
N VAL A 128 2.94 2.76 4.15
CA VAL A 128 2.13 3.11 5.32
C VAL A 128 1.17 4.26 5.04
N HIS A 129 -0.08 4.13 5.51
CA HIS A 129 -0.93 5.26 5.81
C HIS A 129 -0.58 5.70 7.23
N ALA A 130 0.03 6.86 7.38
CA ALA A 130 0.49 7.39 8.65
C ALA A 130 0.40 8.91 8.64
N GLU A 131 -0.06 9.47 9.76
CA GLU A 131 -0.23 10.91 9.95
C GLU A 131 0.43 11.37 11.26
N GLY A 132 1.07 12.55 11.24
CA GLY A 132 1.68 13.12 12.42
C GLY A 132 2.70 12.21 13.10
N GLU A 133 2.44 11.81 14.35
CA GLU A 133 3.34 10.97 15.15
C GLU A 133 3.55 9.57 14.57
N SER A 134 2.55 9.03 13.87
CA SER A 134 2.65 7.72 13.22
C SER A 134 3.70 7.71 12.11
N VAL A 135 3.98 8.86 11.47
CA VAL A 135 5.07 8.99 10.49
C VAL A 135 6.42 8.78 11.17
N ALA A 136 6.66 9.41 12.32
CA ALA A 136 7.90 9.24 13.09
C ALA A 136 8.06 7.79 13.55
N LEU A 137 6.96 7.17 14.01
CA LEU A 137 6.96 5.78 14.43
C LEU A 137 7.29 4.82 13.28
N ALA A 138 6.69 5.03 12.09
CA ALA A 138 6.98 4.23 10.91
C ALA A 138 8.46 4.31 10.50
N ILE A 139 9.04 5.52 10.50
CA ILE A 139 10.47 5.76 10.20
C ILE A 139 11.35 5.07 11.24
N GLY A 140 11.03 5.20 12.53
CA GLY A 140 11.77 4.54 13.62
C GLY A 140 11.77 3.02 13.52
N LEU A 141 10.60 2.41 13.23
CA LEU A 141 10.49 0.97 13.02
C LEU A 141 11.26 0.53 11.75
N ALA A 142 11.16 1.29 10.66
CA ALA A 142 11.89 1.01 9.43
C ALA A 142 13.42 1.02 9.68
N ALA A 143 13.92 1.98 10.43
CA ALA A 143 15.33 2.05 10.81
C ALA A 143 15.74 0.85 11.68
N MET A 144 14.96 0.52 12.72
CA MET A 144 15.23 -0.59 13.64
C MET A 144 15.31 -1.94 12.92
N TYR A 145 14.37 -2.20 12.00
CA TYR A 145 14.26 -3.47 11.27
C TYR A 145 14.95 -3.47 9.91
N LYS A 146 15.65 -2.38 9.54
CA LYS A 146 16.34 -2.20 8.25
C LYS A 146 15.41 -2.44 7.06
N LYS A 147 14.21 -1.85 7.10
CA LYS A 147 13.18 -1.97 6.05
C LYS A 147 13.08 -0.68 5.27
N HIS A 148 12.75 -0.80 3.97
CA HIS A 148 12.33 0.35 3.17
C HIS A 148 10.88 0.68 3.50
N VAL A 149 10.63 1.91 3.95
CA VAL A 149 9.27 2.41 4.20
C VAL A 149 8.89 3.48 3.18
N HIS A 150 7.66 3.39 2.67
CA HIS A 150 7.06 4.40 1.80
C HIS A 150 5.87 5.05 2.52
N ILE A 151 6.00 6.35 2.81
CA ILE A 151 4.92 7.13 3.44
C ILE A 151 3.96 7.60 2.35
N CYS A 152 2.73 7.10 2.39
CA CYS A 152 1.70 7.45 1.42
C CYS A 152 1.10 8.83 1.73
N HIS A 153 0.70 9.56 0.67
CA HIS A 153 -0.12 10.79 0.70
C HIS A 153 0.20 11.78 1.84
N VAL A 154 1.47 12.12 1.99
CA VAL A 154 1.98 13.11 2.96
C VAL A 154 1.35 14.47 2.69
N SER A 155 0.71 15.07 3.70
CA SER A 155 -0.07 16.30 3.54
C SER A 155 0.37 17.45 4.45
N ARG A 156 1.19 17.20 5.49
CA ARG A 156 1.60 18.20 6.46
C ARG A 156 3.06 18.61 6.27
N LYS A 157 3.36 19.89 6.45
CA LYS A 157 4.71 20.44 6.35
C LYS A 157 5.68 19.73 7.31
N SER A 158 5.29 19.50 8.56
CA SER A 158 6.11 18.82 9.57
C SER A 158 6.46 17.39 9.19
N GLU A 159 5.56 16.69 8.50
CA GLU A 159 5.81 15.33 7.99
C GLU A 159 6.85 15.35 6.86
N ILE A 160 6.77 16.37 5.97
CA ILE A 160 7.75 16.56 4.88
C ILE A 160 9.14 16.84 5.47
N GLU A 161 9.23 17.73 6.45
CA GLU A 161 10.49 18.07 7.15
C GLU A 161 11.11 16.85 7.82
N LEU A 162 10.30 16.06 8.54
CA LEU A 162 10.73 14.83 9.20
C LEU A 162 11.26 13.80 8.19
N ILE A 163 10.54 13.58 7.08
CA ILE A 163 10.94 12.66 6.03
C ILE A 163 12.24 13.14 5.35
N ALA A 164 12.38 14.44 5.11
CA ALA A 164 13.60 15.01 4.55
C ALA A 164 14.81 14.77 5.44
N GLN A 165 14.67 14.97 6.76
CA GLN A 165 15.73 14.67 7.74
C GLN A 165 16.07 13.19 7.78
N ALA A 166 15.07 12.30 7.75
CA ALA A 166 15.29 10.85 7.71
C ALA A 166 16.09 10.43 6.47
N LYS A 167 15.75 10.98 5.30
CA LYS A 167 16.51 10.76 4.05
C LYS A 167 17.94 11.30 4.14
N ALA A 168 18.13 12.50 4.66
CA ALA A 168 19.46 13.10 4.86
C ALA A 168 20.32 12.26 5.81
N SER A 169 19.71 11.56 6.76
CA SER A 169 20.36 10.63 7.68
C SER A 169 20.61 9.22 7.06
N GLY A 170 20.36 9.03 5.77
CA GLY A 170 20.59 7.78 5.07
C GLY A 170 19.56 6.68 5.32
N LEU A 171 18.41 7.00 5.92
CA LEU A 171 17.34 6.02 6.13
C LEU A 171 16.61 5.72 4.81
N PRO A 172 16.24 4.46 4.56
CA PRO A 172 15.55 4.05 3.33
C PRO A 172 14.05 4.42 3.37
N VAL A 173 13.78 5.73 3.31
CA VAL A 173 12.43 6.30 3.36
C VAL A 173 12.10 6.96 2.04
N THR A 174 10.91 6.68 1.51
CA THR A 174 10.33 7.38 0.38
C THR A 174 8.94 7.89 0.74
N SER A 175 8.42 8.86 -0.02
CA SER A 175 7.08 9.39 0.22
C SER A 175 6.45 9.90 -1.06
N ARG A 176 5.13 10.05 -1.04
CA ARG A 176 4.36 10.76 -2.06
C ARG A 176 3.36 11.72 -1.41
N SER A 177 3.12 12.85 -2.04
CA SER A 177 2.01 13.74 -1.70
C SER A 177 0.67 13.18 -2.20
N PRO A 178 -0.48 13.60 -1.65
CA PRO A 178 -1.77 13.32 -2.26
C PRO A 178 -1.84 13.94 -3.65
N ARG A 179 -2.59 13.34 -4.56
CA ARG A 179 -2.93 14.02 -5.82
C ARG A 179 -3.83 15.19 -5.49
N ILE A 180 -3.37 16.40 -5.77
CA ILE A 180 -4.23 17.57 -5.76
C ILE A 180 -4.91 17.60 -7.12
N ILE A 181 -6.21 17.29 -7.14
CA ILE A 181 -7.05 17.52 -8.32
C ILE A 181 -7.49 18.97 -8.20
N PHE A 182 -6.90 19.85 -9.02
CA PHE A 182 -7.44 21.18 -9.20
C PHE A 182 -8.72 21.03 -10.05
N SER A 183 -9.85 21.26 -9.41
CA SER A 183 -11.15 21.42 -10.10
C SER A 183 -11.28 22.81 -10.67
#